data_da5f4783372a9121ede7c47bd894305f
#
_entry.id   da5f4783372a9121ede7c47bd894305f
#
_cell.length_a   1.000
_cell.length_b   1.000
_cell.length_c   1.000
_cell.angle_alpha   90.00
_cell.angle_beta   90.00
_cell.angle_gamma   90.00
#
_symmetry.space_group_name_H-M   'P 1'
#
loop_
_entity.id
_entity.type
_entity.pdbx_description
1 polymer ?
#
loop_
_entity_poly.entity_id
_entity_poly.type
_entity_poly.pdbx_seq_one_letter_code
_entity_poly.pdbx_strand_id
1 'polypeptide(L)'
;LGDLFEYWLGDDDSDPYLNKIKNALKDYTQSEIPTYFIHGNRDFLIGERFSAETGIKILSDPTIIQIYNEDILISHGDQFCTDDISYQTTKKLTRDPKWQDMMLNKSLEERKAFAFEARLKSTKHMKDLADDITDVNQSEIANTFKKFNLKTIIHGHTHRPATHNTRINNIDYKRIVLGDWYDQGSCLEWDESGPNLIKLYR
;
A
#
# COMPACT_ATOMS: atom_id res chain seq x y z
N LEU A 1 1.26 -3.50 -3.20
CA LEU A 1 1.53 -2.91 -1.89
C LEU A 1 0.48 -1.82 -1.53
N GLY A 2 -0.82 -2.16 -1.63
CA GLY A 2 -1.93 -1.27 -1.32
C GLY A 2 -2.32 -0.32 -2.46
N ASP A 3 -3.49 0.31 -2.29
CA ASP A 3 -4.07 1.24 -3.26
C ASP A 3 -4.29 0.60 -4.65
N LEU A 4 -4.70 -0.67 -4.67
CA LEU A 4 -5.12 -1.36 -5.91
C LEU A 4 -6.39 -0.72 -6.47
N PHE A 5 -7.24 -0.18 -5.60
CA PHE A 5 -8.47 0.51 -5.93
C PHE A 5 -8.42 1.96 -5.46
N GLU A 6 -9.12 2.85 -6.16
CA GLU A 6 -9.28 4.26 -5.76
C GLU A 6 -10.02 4.42 -4.42
N TYR A 7 -10.92 3.50 -4.14
CA TYR A 7 -11.58 3.28 -2.87
C TYR A 7 -12.18 1.87 -2.84
N TRP A 8 -12.32 1.32 -1.66
CA TRP A 8 -13.05 0.07 -1.43
C TRP A 8 -14.14 0.30 -0.40
N LEU A 9 -15.39 0.03 -0.77
CA LEU A 9 -16.55 0.31 0.09
C LEU A 9 -16.86 -0.84 1.05
N GLY A 10 -16.32 -2.03 0.80
CA GLY A 10 -16.55 -3.27 1.51
C GLY A 10 -16.70 -4.43 0.53
N ASP A 11 -16.51 -5.64 1.01
CA ASP A 11 -16.55 -6.85 0.20
C ASP A 11 -17.96 -7.21 -0.29
N ASP A 12 -18.98 -6.54 0.24
CA ASP A 12 -20.39 -6.66 -0.15
C ASP A 12 -20.76 -5.80 -1.37
N ASP A 13 -19.83 -4.97 -1.86
CA ASP A 13 -20.05 -4.20 -3.09
C ASP A 13 -20.11 -5.15 -4.29
N SER A 14 -21.26 -5.12 -4.98
CA SER A 14 -21.56 -5.97 -6.13
C SER A 14 -21.38 -5.26 -7.49
N ASP A 15 -20.63 -4.16 -7.53
CA ASP A 15 -20.37 -3.43 -8.79
C ASP A 15 -19.81 -4.41 -9.85
N PRO A 16 -20.41 -4.45 -11.06
CA PRO A 16 -19.98 -5.35 -12.13
C PRO A 16 -18.51 -5.16 -12.54
N TYR A 17 -17.98 -3.94 -12.42
CA TYR A 17 -16.56 -3.67 -12.71
C TYR A 17 -15.64 -4.31 -11.68
N LEU A 18 -15.98 -4.20 -10.39
CA LEU A 18 -15.21 -4.85 -9.31
C LEU A 18 -15.23 -6.39 -9.47
N ASN A 19 -16.37 -6.95 -9.88
CA ASN A 19 -16.49 -8.39 -10.14
C ASN A 19 -15.59 -8.86 -11.29
N LYS A 20 -15.42 -8.05 -12.36
CA LYS A 20 -14.45 -8.36 -13.44
C LYS A 20 -13.02 -8.40 -12.92
N ILE A 21 -12.63 -7.44 -12.06
CA ILE A 21 -11.29 -7.41 -11.47
C ILE A 21 -11.10 -8.61 -10.55
N LYS A 22 -12.06 -8.91 -9.67
CA LYS A 22 -12.00 -10.08 -8.78
C LYS A 22 -11.85 -11.39 -9.56
N ASN A 23 -12.59 -11.55 -10.66
CA ASN A 23 -12.47 -12.73 -11.52
C ASN A 23 -11.08 -12.83 -12.17
N ALA A 24 -10.54 -11.73 -12.71
CA ALA A 24 -9.19 -11.73 -13.29
C ALA A 24 -8.12 -12.08 -12.26
N LEU A 25 -8.24 -11.57 -11.03
CA LEU A 25 -7.36 -11.91 -9.92
C LEU A 25 -7.48 -13.38 -9.53
N LYS A 26 -8.70 -13.91 -9.50
CA LYS A 26 -8.96 -15.33 -9.23
C LYS A 26 -8.34 -16.23 -10.29
N ASP A 27 -8.53 -15.91 -11.58
CA ASP A 27 -7.94 -16.66 -12.68
C ASP A 27 -6.41 -16.68 -12.57
N TYR A 28 -5.80 -15.55 -12.18
CA TYR A 28 -4.36 -15.46 -11.94
C TYR A 28 -3.89 -16.32 -10.77
N THR A 29 -4.58 -16.28 -9.64
CA THR A 29 -4.21 -17.06 -8.45
C THR A 29 -4.45 -18.55 -8.62
N GLN A 30 -5.41 -18.95 -9.47
CA GLN A 30 -5.64 -20.36 -9.82
C GLN A 30 -4.51 -21.00 -10.64
N SER A 31 -3.61 -20.19 -11.23
CA SER A 31 -2.39 -20.69 -11.86
C SER A 31 -1.28 -21.07 -10.87
N GLU A 32 -1.60 -21.25 -9.60
CA GLU A 32 -0.71 -21.63 -8.50
C GLU A 32 0.39 -20.61 -8.20
N ILE A 33 0.24 -19.35 -8.66
CA ILE A 33 1.16 -18.26 -8.33
C ILE A 33 0.73 -17.64 -6.99
N PRO A 34 1.53 -17.78 -5.92
CA PRO A 34 1.19 -17.19 -4.64
C PRO A 34 1.08 -15.67 -4.75
N THR A 35 -0.09 -15.14 -4.46
CA THR A 35 -0.38 -13.71 -4.60
C THR A 35 -0.76 -13.13 -3.24
N TYR A 36 -0.17 -11.99 -2.91
CA TYR A 36 -0.32 -11.33 -1.63
C TYR A 36 -0.73 -9.87 -1.82
N PHE A 37 -1.44 -9.36 -0.82
CA PHE A 37 -1.92 -7.99 -0.79
C PHE A 37 -1.64 -7.36 0.57
N ILE A 38 -1.20 -6.11 0.57
CA ILE A 38 -1.11 -5.25 1.76
C ILE A 38 -2.09 -4.10 1.56
N HIS A 39 -2.87 -3.75 2.57
CA HIS A 39 -3.80 -2.64 2.50
C HIS A 39 -3.10 -1.30 2.26
N GLY A 40 -3.62 -0.52 1.34
CA GLY A 40 -3.31 0.89 1.19
C GLY A 40 -4.29 1.79 1.96
N ASN A 41 -4.14 3.08 1.81
CA ASN A 41 -5.03 4.05 2.48
C ASN A 41 -6.37 4.25 1.76
N ARG A 42 -6.56 3.65 0.60
CA ARG A 42 -7.78 3.73 -0.20
C ARG A 42 -8.63 2.46 -0.14
N ASP A 43 -7.99 1.33 0.10
CA ASP A 43 -8.60 0.00 0.00
C ASP A 43 -8.49 -0.83 1.28
N PHE A 44 -8.36 -0.15 2.42
CA PHE A 44 -8.18 -0.77 3.74
C PHE A 44 -9.43 -1.53 4.27
N LEU A 45 -10.58 -1.39 3.63
CA LEU A 45 -11.78 -2.17 3.93
C LEU A 45 -11.88 -3.49 3.14
N ILE A 46 -10.86 -3.82 2.33
CA ILE A 46 -10.75 -5.15 1.74
C ILE A 46 -10.63 -6.19 2.87
N GLY A 47 -11.49 -7.20 2.84
CA GLY A 47 -11.60 -8.18 3.91
C GLY A 47 -11.45 -9.64 3.45
N GLU A 48 -11.89 -10.54 4.33
CA GLU A 48 -11.74 -11.97 4.14
C GLU A 48 -12.55 -12.50 2.94
N ARG A 49 -13.71 -11.89 2.63
CA ARG A 49 -14.52 -12.30 1.49
C ARG A 49 -13.80 -12.04 0.16
N PHE A 50 -13.15 -10.87 0.02
CA PHE A 50 -12.30 -10.57 -1.14
C PHE A 50 -11.18 -11.62 -1.26
N SER A 51 -10.49 -11.92 -0.15
CA SER A 51 -9.45 -12.95 -0.11
C SER A 51 -9.97 -14.32 -0.56
N ALA A 52 -11.13 -14.75 -0.05
CA ALA A 52 -11.76 -16.02 -0.42
C ALA A 52 -12.20 -16.06 -1.90
N GLU A 53 -12.76 -14.96 -2.41
CA GLU A 53 -13.24 -14.86 -3.80
C GLU A 53 -12.09 -14.83 -4.82
N THR A 54 -10.95 -14.19 -4.48
CA THR A 54 -9.83 -13.97 -5.40
C THR A 54 -8.66 -14.95 -5.21
N GLY A 55 -8.56 -15.61 -4.07
CA GLY A 55 -7.39 -16.44 -3.71
C GLY A 55 -6.16 -15.63 -3.24
N ILE A 56 -6.26 -14.31 -3.20
CA ILE A 56 -5.19 -13.43 -2.71
C ILE A 56 -5.10 -13.52 -1.19
N LYS A 57 -3.90 -13.62 -0.64
CA LYS A 57 -3.65 -13.60 0.80
C LYS A 57 -3.35 -12.18 1.28
N ILE A 58 -4.14 -11.69 2.22
CA ILE A 58 -3.92 -10.38 2.83
C ILE A 58 -2.84 -10.50 3.91
N LEU A 59 -1.83 -9.64 3.81
CA LEU A 59 -0.73 -9.56 4.77
C LEU A 59 -0.92 -8.33 5.68
N SER A 60 -0.32 -8.40 6.87
CA SER A 60 -0.20 -7.22 7.73
C SER A 60 0.73 -6.16 7.13
N ASP A 61 0.56 -4.91 7.52
CA ASP A 61 1.44 -3.80 7.16
C ASP A 61 2.14 -3.25 8.41
N PRO A 62 3.47 -3.29 8.50
CA PRO A 62 4.42 -3.90 7.56
C PRO A 62 4.53 -5.43 7.72
N THR A 63 5.09 -6.10 6.72
CA THR A 63 5.42 -7.53 6.76
C THR A 63 6.86 -7.76 6.33
N ILE A 64 7.52 -8.73 6.96
CA ILE A 64 8.83 -9.23 6.52
C ILE A 64 8.60 -10.42 5.61
N ILE A 65 9.21 -10.38 4.44
CA ILE A 65 9.27 -11.51 3.51
C ILE A 65 10.71 -11.89 3.25
N GLN A 66 10.94 -13.12 2.82
CA GLN A 66 12.26 -13.59 2.40
C GLN A 66 12.30 -13.77 0.89
N ILE A 67 13.27 -13.13 0.25
CA ILE A 67 13.56 -13.28 -1.19
C ILE A 67 15.04 -13.64 -1.32
N TYR A 68 15.36 -14.75 -1.98
CA TYR A 68 16.77 -15.22 -2.21
C TYR A 68 17.66 -15.13 -0.96
N ASN A 69 17.17 -15.57 0.20
CA ASN A 69 17.86 -15.51 1.50
C ASN A 69 18.07 -14.10 2.10
N GLU A 70 17.46 -13.07 1.55
CA GLU A 70 17.40 -11.74 2.14
C GLU A 70 16.03 -11.52 2.81
N ASP A 71 16.06 -11.07 4.07
CA ASP A 71 14.86 -10.63 4.76
C ASP A 71 14.57 -9.17 4.39
N ILE A 72 13.38 -8.91 3.89
CA ILE A 72 12.97 -7.63 3.31
C ILE A 72 11.70 -7.17 3.98
N LEU A 73 11.64 -5.91 4.38
CA LEU A 73 10.41 -5.29 4.84
C LEU A 73 9.62 -4.77 3.64
N ILE A 74 8.40 -5.24 3.53
CA ILE A 74 7.42 -4.67 2.59
C ILE A 74 6.33 -3.93 3.35
N SER A 75 5.88 -2.79 2.81
CA SER A 75 4.86 -1.95 3.43
C SER A 75 4.09 -1.18 2.36
N HIS A 76 2.87 -0.75 2.67
CA HIS A 76 2.24 0.28 1.85
C HIS A 76 3.08 1.56 1.85
N GLY A 77 3.58 2.00 3.00
CA GLY A 77 4.51 3.12 3.10
C GLY A 77 3.97 4.36 3.81
N ASP A 78 2.66 4.48 3.95
CA ASP A 78 2.00 5.62 4.58
C ASP A 78 2.38 5.84 6.05
N GLN A 79 2.80 4.79 6.73
CA GLN A 79 3.31 4.87 8.10
C GLN A 79 4.64 5.63 8.23
N PHE A 80 5.37 5.80 7.12
CA PHE A 80 6.63 6.53 7.10
C PHE A 80 6.46 8.04 6.91
N CYS A 81 5.28 8.49 6.46
CA CYS A 81 4.94 9.90 6.27
C CYS A 81 4.47 10.52 7.60
N THR A 82 5.36 10.52 8.60
CA THR A 82 5.01 10.93 9.98
C THR A 82 4.86 12.43 10.15
N ASP A 83 5.32 13.23 9.19
CA ASP A 83 5.24 14.69 9.22
C ASP A 83 3.85 15.20 8.85
N ASP A 84 3.04 14.41 8.13
CA ASP A 84 1.62 14.69 7.91
C ASP A 84 0.76 14.21 9.11
N ILE A 85 0.74 15.03 10.15
CA ILE A 85 0.01 14.73 11.40
C ILE A 85 -1.48 14.55 11.15
N SER A 86 -2.06 15.32 10.23
CA SER A 86 -3.48 15.22 9.88
C SER A 86 -3.81 13.86 9.27
N TYR A 87 -2.99 13.44 8.33
CA TYR A 87 -3.11 12.11 7.72
C TYR A 87 -2.95 10.99 8.76
N GLN A 88 -1.90 11.05 9.61
CA GLN A 88 -1.63 10.01 10.62
C GLN A 88 -2.79 9.89 11.62
N THR A 89 -3.43 11.01 11.98
CA THR A 89 -4.61 11.01 12.83
C THR A 89 -5.80 10.31 12.17
N THR A 90 -6.06 10.62 10.90
CA THR A 90 -7.12 9.99 10.12
C THR A 90 -6.85 8.49 9.92
N LYS A 91 -5.60 8.12 9.61
CA LYS A 91 -5.17 6.73 9.48
C LYS A 91 -5.46 5.94 10.75
N LYS A 92 -5.06 6.48 11.91
CA LYS A 92 -5.31 5.82 13.20
C LYS A 92 -6.79 5.58 13.46
N LEU A 93 -7.65 6.52 13.09
CA LEU A 93 -9.10 6.39 13.22
C LEU A 93 -9.65 5.32 12.27
N THR A 94 -9.31 5.40 10.98
CA THR A 94 -9.87 4.52 9.94
C THR A 94 -9.34 3.09 10.01
N ARG A 95 -8.22 2.87 10.71
CA ARG A 95 -7.67 1.54 10.98
C ARG A 95 -8.19 0.91 12.28
N ASP A 96 -8.96 1.65 13.09
CA ASP A 96 -9.61 1.11 14.28
C ASP A 96 -10.71 0.11 13.86
N PRO A 97 -10.68 -1.15 14.34
CA PRO A 97 -11.67 -2.15 13.97
C PRO A 97 -13.13 -1.72 14.27
N LYS A 98 -13.35 -1.00 15.37
CA LYS A 98 -14.70 -0.51 15.73
C LYS A 98 -15.21 0.53 14.73
N TRP A 99 -14.30 1.38 14.24
CA TRP A 99 -14.64 2.35 13.21
C TRP A 99 -14.95 1.63 11.88
N GLN A 100 -14.17 0.60 11.52
CA GLN A 100 -14.41 -0.20 10.32
C GLN A 100 -15.74 -0.94 10.39
N ASP A 101 -16.04 -1.59 11.51
CA ASP A 101 -17.32 -2.26 11.74
C ASP A 101 -18.48 -1.27 11.64
N MET A 102 -18.37 -0.10 12.27
CA MET A 102 -19.39 0.95 12.16
C MET A 102 -19.59 1.40 10.71
N MET A 103 -18.50 1.53 9.96
CA MET A 103 -18.57 1.93 8.55
C MET A 103 -19.19 0.85 7.67
N LEU A 104 -18.81 -0.41 7.85
CA LEU A 104 -19.34 -1.54 7.08
C LEU A 104 -20.83 -1.84 7.38
N ASN A 105 -21.34 -1.42 8.53
CA ASN A 105 -22.77 -1.50 8.86
C ASN A 105 -23.64 -0.40 8.21
N LYS A 106 -23.04 0.58 7.53
CA LYS A 106 -23.77 1.59 6.74
C LYS A 106 -24.17 1.05 5.36
N SER A 107 -25.14 1.68 4.74
CA SER A 107 -25.50 1.38 3.35
C SER A 107 -24.34 1.68 2.38
N LEU A 108 -24.32 1.04 1.23
CA LEU A 108 -23.31 1.31 0.19
C LEU A 108 -23.33 2.77 -0.27
N GLU A 109 -24.49 3.39 -0.35
CA GLU A 109 -24.66 4.81 -0.69
C GLU A 109 -23.97 5.71 0.33
N GLU A 110 -24.17 5.45 1.63
CA GLU A 110 -23.52 6.23 2.69
C GLU A 110 -22.00 6.04 2.67
N ARG A 111 -21.53 4.80 2.46
CA ARG A 111 -20.10 4.50 2.34
C ARG A 111 -19.48 5.20 1.12
N LYS A 112 -20.19 5.21 0.00
CA LYS A 112 -19.78 5.91 -1.23
C LYS A 112 -19.71 7.42 -1.04
N ALA A 113 -20.70 8.00 -0.40
CA ALA A 113 -20.69 9.43 -0.06
C ALA A 113 -19.51 9.79 0.83
N PHE A 114 -19.26 8.99 1.87
CA PHE A 114 -18.10 9.17 2.74
C PHE A 114 -16.76 9.07 1.98
N ALA A 115 -16.58 8.03 1.16
CA ALA A 115 -15.36 7.84 0.37
C ALA A 115 -15.11 9.01 -0.59
N PHE A 116 -16.18 9.52 -1.25
CA PHE A 116 -16.09 10.68 -2.12
C PHE A 116 -15.65 11.95 -1.38
N GLU A 117 -16.27 12.24 -0.23
CA GLU A 117 -15.91 13.39 0.60
C GLU A 117 -14.46 13.27 1.13
N ALA A 118 -14.05 12.08 1.57
CA ALA A 118 -12.69 11.83 2.02
C ALA A 118 -11.67 12.09 0.89
N ARG A 119 -11.98 11.66 -0.36
CA ARG A 119 -11.13 11.93 -1.53
C ARG A 119 -11.03 13.42 -1.84
N LEU A 120 -12.12 14.16 -1.80
CA LEU A 120 -12.11 15.62 -2.02
C LEU A 120 -11.25 16.34 -0.97
N LYS A 121 -11.40 15.97 0.31
CA LYS A 121 -10.60 16.53 1.40
C LYS A 121 -9.12 16.20 1.24
N SER A 122 -8.79 14.93 0.92
CA SER A 122 -7.41 14.49 0.69
C SER A 122 -6.78 15.24 -0.49
N THR A 123 -7.48 15.38 -1.62
CA THR A 123 -6.97 16.10 -2.79
C THR A 123 -6.70 17.57 -2.49
N LYS A 124 -7.58 18.22 -1.70
CA LYS A 124 -7.37 19.60 -1.26
C LYS A 124 -6.17 19.69 -0.31
N HIS A 125 -6.11 18.83 0.70
CA HIS A 125 -5.02 18.76 1.66
C HIS A 125 -3.66 18.61 0.98
N MET A 126 -3.53 17.67 0.03
CA MET A 126 -2.30 17.43 -0.73
C MET A 126 -1.83 18.64 -1.54
N LYS A 127 -2.75 19.47 -2.06
CA LYS A 127 -2.39 20.69 -2.80
C LYS A 127 -1.84 21.81 -1.91
N ASP A 128 -2.21 21.79 -0.64
CA ASP A 128 -1.84 22.82 0.34
C ASP A 128 -0.54 22.45 1.11
N LEU A 129 -0.05 21.20 0.95
CA LEU A 129 1.16 20.72 1.63
C LEU A 129 2.41 20.91 0.78
N ALA A 130 3.53 21.17 1.45
CA ALA A 130 4.84 21.13 0.83
C ALA A 130 5.26 19.70 0.49
N ASP A 131 6.07 19.53 -0.54
CA ASP A 131 6.49 18.24 -1.07
C ASP A 131 7.23 17.35 -0.06
N ASP A 132 7.96 17.95 0.86
CA ASP A 132 8.71 17.25 1.90
C ASP A 132 7.79 16.65 2.98
N ILE A 133 6.63 17.27 3.26
CA ILE A 133 5.63 16.75 4.22
C ILE A 133 4.93 15.51 3.65
N THR A 134 4.78 15.45 2.34
CA THR A 134 4.11 14.33 1.65
C THR A 134 5.05 13.16 1.34
N ASP A 135 6.34 13.29 1.61
CA ASP A 135 7.32 12.20 1.49
C ASP A 135 7.54 11.51 2.85
N VAL A 136 8.32 10.45 2.82
CA VAL A 136 8.69 9.70 4.03
C VAL A 136 9.63 10.51 4.91
N ASN A 137 9.41 10.46 6.22
CA ASN A 137 10.35 11.01 7.20
C ASN A 137 11.60 10.14 7.27
N GLN A 138 12.77 10.75 7.01
CA GLN A 138 14.04 10.01 6.92
C GLN A 138 14.47 9.40 8.27
N SER A 139 14.10 10.04 9.38
CA SER A 139 14.38 9.50 10.72
C SER A 139 13.54 8.26 10.99
N GLU A 140 12.27 8.25 10.52
CA GLU A 140 11.39 7.08 10.65
C GLU A 140 11.89 5.90 9.81
N ILE A 141 12.38 6.16 8.60
CA ILE A 141 13.04 5.13 7.77
C ILE A 141 14.26 4.55 8.49
N ALA A 142 15.13 5.41 9.04
CA ALA A 142 16.32 4.95 9.78
C ALA A 142 15.94 4.15 11.04
N ASN A 143 14.90 4.57 11.77
CA ASN A 143 14.36 3.86 12.92
C ASN A 143 13.78 2.49 12.52
N THR A 144 13.10 2.43 11.39
CA THR A 144 12.53 1.19 10.86
C THR A 144 13.61 0.18 10.51
N PHE A 145 14.68 0.56 9.83
CA PHE A 145 15.82 -0.31 9.57
C PHE A 145 16.40 -0.89 10.87
N LYS A 146 16.57 -0.06 11.88
CA LYS A 146 17.09 -0.49 13.18
C LYS A 146 16.11 -1.41 13.92
N LYS A 147 14.83 -1.03 13.97
CA LYS A 147 13.78 -1.76 14.68
C LYS A 147 13.64 -3.19 14.19
N PHE A 148 13.67 -3.38 12.88
CA PHE A 148 13.50 -4.69 12.25
C PHE A 148 14.82 -5.39 11.97
N ASN A 149 15.97 -4.72 12.19
CA ASN A 149 17.32 -5.22 11.89
C ASN A 149 17.45 -5.70 10.43
N LEU A 150 16.92 -4.94 9.49
CA LEU A 150 16.87 -5.24 8.06
C LEU A 150 17.71 -4.24 7.26
N LYS A 151 18.07 -4.61 6.03
CA LYS A 151 18.84 -3.76 5.13
C LYS A 151 18.02 -3.26 3.93
N THR A 152 16.86 -3.86 3.68
CA THR A 152 16.04 -3.52 2.52
C THR A 152 14.59 -3.27 2.94
N ILE A 153 14.03 -2.13 2.49
CA ILE A 153 12.63 -1.76 2.62
C ILE A 153 12.06 -1.52 1.22
N ILE A 154 10.88 -2.08 0.94
CA ILE A 154 10.11 -1.81 -0.28
C ILE A 154 8.78 -1.21 0.13
N HIS A 155 8.40 -0.08 -0.45
CA HIS A 155 7.11 0.55 -0.17
C HIS A 155 6.54 1.32 -1.38
N GLY A 156 5.26 1.68 -1.29
CA GLY A 156 4.53 2.52 -2.23
C GLY A 156 4.17 3.88 -1.64
N HIS A 157 2.90 4.25 -1.77
CA HIS A 157 2.20 5.39 -1.19
C HIS A 157 2.64 6.78 -1.69
N THR A 158 3.93 7.08 -1.71
CA THR A 158 4.44 8.43 -2.06
C THR A 158 4.47 8.70 -3.55
N HIS A 159 4.27 7.69 -4.39
CA HIS A 159 4.29 7.78 -5.86
C HIS A 159 5.58 8.38 -6.44
N ARG A 160 6.71 8.18 -5.74
CA ARG A 160 8.04 8.69 -6.14
C ARG A 160 8.99 7.53 -6.41
N PRO A 161 8.81 6.81 -7.55
CA PRO A 161 9.55 5.57 -7.82
C PRO A 161 11.05 5.84 -7.91
N ALA A 162 11.80 5.22 -7.00
CA ALA A 162 13.24 5.36 -6.91
C ALA A 162 13.87 4.26 -6.06
N THR A 163 15.15 4.00 -6.27
CA THR A 163 15.98 3.22 -5.36
C THR A 163 16.94 4.16 -4.61
N HIS A 164 16.76 4.24 -3.31
CA HIS A 164 17.61 5.03 -2.42
C HIS A 164 18.61 4.13 -1.72
N ASN A 165 19.88 4.38 -1.92
CA ASN A 165 20.96 3.70 -1.21
C ASN A 165 21.55 4.66 -0.17
N THR A 166 21.58 4.22 1.09
CA THR A 166 22.08 5.03 2.21
C THR A 166 23.07 4.21 3.01
N ARG A 167 24.21 4.78 3.38
CA ARG A 167 25.22 4.13 4.21
C ARG A 167 25.24 4.73 5.60
N ILE A 168 24.96 3.91 6.59
CA ILE A 168 24.95 4.30 8.01
C ILE A 168 25.87 3.35 8.77
N ASN A 169 26.87 3.88 9.46
CA ASN A 169 27.84 3.09 10.25
C ASN A 169 28.48 1.94 9.44
N ASN A 170 28.89 2.21 8.20
CA ASN A 170 29.46 1.23 7.26
C ASN A 170 28.53 0.08 6.85
N ILE A 171 27.23 0.20 7.10
CA ILE A 171 26.20 -0.73 6.62
C ILE A 171 25.43 -0.04 5.50
N ASP A 172 25.28 -0.74 4.38
CA ASP A 172 24.49 -0.27 3.25
C ASP A 172 23.03 -0.66 3.45
N TYR A 173 22.14 0.33 3.31
CA TYR A 173 20.69 0.19 3.38
C TYR A 173 20.08 0.57 2.05
N LYS A 174 19.03 -0.14 1.65
CA LYS A 174 18.31 0.07 0.40
C LYS A 174 16.82 0.31 0.68
N ARG A 175 16.28 1.41 0.17
CA ARG A 175 14.85 1.69 0.17
C ARG A 175 14.38 1.81 -1.27
N ILE A 176 13.42 0.98 -1.66
CA ILE A 176 12.84 0.95 -3.01
C ILE A 176 11.41 1.45 -2.91
N VAL A 177 11.09 2.47 -3.68
CA VAL A 177 9.77 3.09 -3.73
C VAL A 177 9.10 2.71 -5.05
N LEU A 178 7.88 2.19 -4.97
CA LEU A 178 7.06 1.90 -6.15
C LEU A 178 6.31 3.14 -6.61
N GLY A 179 6.09 3.27 -7.91
CA GLY A 179 5.28 4.33 -8.50
C GLY A 179 3.79 4.00 -8.49
N ASP A 180 3.01 4.96 -8.96
CA ASP A 180 1.59 4.79 -9.25
C ASP A 180 1.35 4.12 -10.62
N TRP A 181 0.08 3.95 -10.96
CA TRP A 181 -0.36 3.36 -12.22
C TRP A 181 -1.35 4.26 -12.98
N TYR A 182 -1.25 5.59 -12.78
CA TYR A 182 -2.11 6.56 -13.48
C TYR A 182 -1.66 6.76 -14.93
N ASP A 183 -0.53 7.41 -15.13
CA ASP A 183 0.01 7.70 -16.46
C ASP A 183 0.97 6.61 -16.93
N GLN A 184 1.63 5.96 -16.02
CA GLN A 184 2.58 4.87 -16.24
C GLN A 184 2.48 3.88 -15.10
N GLY A 185 2.76 2.60 -15.36
CA GLY A 185 2.92 1.62 -14.29
C GLY A 185 4.36 1.53 -13.81
N SER A 186 4.56 1.00 -12.62
CA SER A 186 5.86 0.51 -12.16
C SER A 186 5.69 -0.82 -11.47
N CYS A 187 6.66 -1.72 -11.66
CA CYS A 187 6.76 -2.93 -10.86
C CYS A 187 8.21 -3.16 -10.45
N LEU A 188 8.38 -3.91 -9.37
CA LEU A 188 9.68 -4.38 -8.94
C LEU A 188 9.76 -5.87 -9.27
N GLU A 189 10.64 -6.21 -10.19
CA GLU A 189 11.05 -7.60 -10.40
C GLU A 189 12.27 -7.90 -9.52
N TRP A 190 12.34 -9.11 -8.99
CA TRP A 190 13.48 -9.54 -8.20
C TRP A 190 13.88 -10.94 -8.62
N ASP A 191 15.07 -11.06 -9.15
CA ASP A 191 15.68 -12.33 -9.55
C ASP A 191 17.02 -12.56 -8.81
N GLU A 192 17.81 -13.52 -9.25
CA GLU A 192 19.11 -13.84 -8.65
C GLU A 192 20.13 -12.69 -8.76
N SER A 193 19.95 -11.77 -9.70
CA SER A 193 20.81 -10.57 -9.85
C SER A 193 20.38 -9.41 -8.94
N GLY A 194 19.24 -9.53 -8.29
CA GLY A 194 18.70 -8.56 -7.34
C GLY A 194 17.45 -7.81 -7.85
N PRO A 195 17.05 -6.74 -7.13
CA PRO A 195 15.86 -5.97 -7.45
C PRO A 195 16.07 -5.08 -8.68
N ASN A 196 15.08 -5.11 -9.58
CA ASN A 196 15.00 -4.27 -10.77
C ASN A 196 13.66 -3.51 -10.80
N LEU A 197 13.71 -2.20 -10.59
CA LEU A 197 12.52 -1.35 -10.65
C LEU A 197 12.22 -1.01 -12.12
N ILE A 198 11.12 -1.55 -12.63
CA ILE A 198 10.72 -1.46 -14.03
C ILE A 198 9.62 -0.42 -14.19
N LYS A 199 9.78 0.43 -15.19
CA LYS A 199 8.76 1.36 -15.65
C LYS A 199 7.95 0.69 -16.75
N LEU A 200 6.64 0.56 -16.55
CA LEU A 200 5.72 0.02 -17.52
C LEU A 200 5.11 1.16 -18.34
N TYR A 201 5.25 1.10 -19.64
CA TYR A 201 4.60 2.05 -20.55
C TYR A 201 3.27 1.44 -21.00
N ARG A 202 2.23 2.27 -21.02
CA ARG A 202 0.93 1.92 -21.63
C ARG A 202 0.99 2.07 -23.13
#